data_56b680254651a272577a9e00d836da8e
#
_entry.id   56b680254651a272577a9e00d836da8e
#
_cell.length_a   1.000
_cell.length_b   1.000
_cell.length_c   1.000
_cell.angle_alpha   90.00
_cell.angle_beta   90.00
_cell.angle_gamma   90.00
#
_symmetry.space_group_name_H-M   'P 1'
#
loop_
_entity.id
_entity.type
_entity.pdbx_description
1 polymer ?
#
loop_
_entity_poly.entity_id
_entity_poly.type
_entity_poly.pdbx_seq_one_letter_code
_entity_poly.pdbx_strand_id
1 'polypeptide(L)'
;PACQILDIHRSDRMEYLVSMSTHQAGMSEYARRLFGEYSPEAHQKYQLGDVNTTLIHTLKGKTIMLQYDISTPRPYSRLQTVCGTLGFAQKYPVPCIALDPNGDTPLEGELLEKMMARYKHPFSATIGEEAHRRGLPNEMNYVMDYRLIHCLRNGLPLDMDVYDAAEWSCITELSEKSVLNGSIPVEIPDFTRGVWEKHKH
;
A
#
# COMPACT_ATOMS: atom_id res chain seq x y z
N PRO A 1 3.15 4.33 1.02
CA PRO A 1 2.32 5.31 1.75
C PRO A 1 1.96 4.82 3.16
N ALA A 2 1.39 3.61 3.33
CA ALA A 2 0.98 3.10 4.65
C ALA A 2 2.12 3.12 5.66
N CYS A 3 3.30 2.65 5.31
CA CYS A 3 4.46 2.60 6.20
C CYS A 3 4.88 3.99 6.70
N GLN A 4 4.82 5.00 5.84
CA GLN A 4 5.13 6.39 6.24
C GLN A 4 4.06 6.96 7.18
N ILE A 5 2.77 6.68 6.93
CA ILE A 5 1.68 7.12 7.80
C ILE A 5 1.76 6.47 9.19
N LEU A 6 2.24 5.23 9.25
CA LEU A 6 2.34 4.44 10.47
C LEU A 6 3.71 4.51 11.15
N ASP A 7 4.64 5.31 10.61
CA ASP A 7 6.02 5.47 11.09
C ASP A 7 6.84 4.15 11.11
N ILE A 8 6.59 3.27 10.15
CA ILE A 8 7.36 2.04 10.01
C ILE A 8 8.82 2.40 9.70
N HIS A 9 9.77 1.75 10.39
CA HIS A 9 11.22 2.02 10.45
C HIS A 9 11.60 3.38 11.04
N ARG A 10 10.64 4.15 11.57
CA ARG A 10 10.89 5.49 12.15
C ARG A 10 10.47 5.62 13.60
N SER A 11 9.66 4.72 14.09
CA SER A 11 9.29 4.55 15.51
C SER A 11 8.53 3.25 15.75
N ASP A 12 8.22 2.50 14.68
CA ASP A 12 7.50 1.23 14.71
C ASP A 12 8.07 0.30 13.65
N ARG A 13 7.74 -0.99 13.69
CA ARG A 13 8.08 -1.97 12.65
C ARG A 13 6.95 -2.98 12.48
N MET A 14 6.89 -3.61 11.32
CA MET A 14 6.06 -4.77 11.14
C MET A 14 6.61 -5.93 11.97
N GLU A 15 5.74 -6.69 12.64
CA GLU A 15 6.14 -7.76 13.56
C GLU A 15 5.84 -9.13 12.98
N TYR A 16 4.60 -9.35 12.59
CA TYR A 16 4.17 -10.58 11.93
C TYR A 16 3.00 -10.32 10.98
N LEU A 17 2.75 -11.27 10.11
CA LEU A 17 1.57 -11.26 9.24
C LEU A 17 0.81 -12.60 9.27
N VAL A 18 -0.47 -12.51 8.92
CA VAL A 18 -1.32 -13.67 8.60
C VAL A 18 -1.94 -13.41 7.23
N SER A 19 -1.92 -14.41 6.38
CA SER A 19 -2.45 -14.29 5.02
C SER A 19 -3.42 -15.42 4.69
N MET A 20 -4.46 -15.09 3.95
CA MET A 20 -5.46 -16.01 3.44
C MET A 20 -5.70 -15.75 1.96
N SER A 21 -5.90 -16.82 1.21
CA SER A 21 -6.13 -16.75 -0.23
C SER A 21 -7.42 -17.43 -0.61
N THR A 22 -8.08 -16.91 -1.65
CA THR A 22 -9.19 -17.62 -2.29
C THR A 22 -8.64 -18.79 -3.12
N HIS A 23 -9.51 -19.66 -3.60
CA HIS A 23 -9.10 -20.61 -4.66
C HIS A 23 -8.89 -19.89 -5.99
N GLN A 24 -8.19 -20.54 -6.91
CA GLN A 24 -7.98 -20.07 -8.26
C GLN A 24 -9.20 -20.40 -9.14
N ALA A 25 -9.88 -19.39 -9.63
CA ALA A 25 -11.00 -19.51 -10.56
C ALA A 25 -10.92 -18.47 -11.70
N GLY A 26 -10.81 -17.19 -11.37
CA GLY A 26 -10.80 -16.10 -12.32
C GLY A 26 -9.61 -16.16 -13.28
N MET A 27 -8.41 -16.45 -12.77
CA MET A 27 -7.21 -16.60 -13.60
C MET A 27 -7.34 -17.77 -14.59
N SER A 28 -7.86 -18.91 -14.13
CA SER A 28 -8.09 -20.08 -15.00
C SER A 28 -9.14 -19.80 -16.08
N GLU A 29 -10.21 -19.09 -15.72
CA GLU A 29 -11.25 -18.69 -16.67
C GLU A 29 -10.74 -17.68 -17.70
N TYR A 30 -9.92 -16.72 -17.27
CA TYR A 30 -9.26 -15.78 -18.17
C TYR A 30 -8.34 -16.53 -19.17
N ALA A 31 -7.53 -17.47 -18.68
CA ALA A 31 -6.64 -18.25 -19.52
C ALA A 31 -7.40 -19.10 -20.53
N ARG A 32 -8.50 -19.76 -20.13
CA ARG A 32 -9.36 -20.52 -21.05
C ARG A 32 -9.91 -19.65 -22.18
N ARG A 33 -10.37 -18.45 -21.86
CA ARG A 33 -10.92 -17.51 -22.87
C ARG A 33 -9.85 -17.02 -23.84
N LEU A 34 -8.63 -16.79 -23.36
CA LEU A 34 -7.56 -16.22 -24.17
C LEU A 34 -6.80 -17.27 -24.99
N PHE A 35 -6.52 -18.43 -24.40
CA PHE A 35 -5.65 -19.45 -25.00
C PHE A 35 -6.39 -20.73 -25.40
N GLY A 36 -7.66 -20.89 -25.02
CA GLY A 36 -8.49 -22.07 -25.29
C GLY A 36 -8.54 -23.05 -24.12
N GLU A 37 -9.60 -23.87 -24.09
CA GLU A 37 -9.91 -24.83 -23.02
C GLU A 37 -8.77 -25.81 -22.73
N TYR A 38 -8.07 -26.25 -23.78
CA TYR A 38 -7.05 -27.30 -23.69
C TYR A 38 -5.61 -26.78 -23.64
N SER A 39 -5.44 -25.47 -23.48
CA SER A 39 -4.10 -24.89 -23.41
C SER A 39 -3.41 -25.19 -22.07
N PRO A 40 -2.08 -25.26 -22.03
CA PRO A 40 -1.33 -25.40 -20.79
C PRO A 40 -1.64 -24.28 -19.79
N GLU A 41 -1.84 -23.06 -20.27
CA GLU A 41 -2.14 -21.87 -19.47
C GLU A 41 -3.49 -21.99 -18.75
N ALA A 42 -4.49 -22.62 -19.37
CA ALA A 42 -5.79 -22.88 -18.76
C ALA A 42 -5.73 -23.85 -17.58
N HIS A 43 -4.72 -24.70 -17.57
CA HIS A 43 -4.51 -25.71 -16.53
C HIS A 43 -3.37 -25.37 -15.56
N GLN A 44 -2.74 -24.20 -15.73
CA GLN A 44 -1.70 -23.72 -14.82
C GLN A 44 -2.25 -23.53 -13.42
N LYS A 45 -1.57 -24.09 -12.43
CA LYS A 45 -1.88 -23.89 -11.01
C LYS A 45 -0.93 -22.87 -10.39
N TYR A 46 -1.50 -21.96 -9.62
CA TYR A 46 -0.75 -20.94 -8.87
C TYR A 46 -0.88 -21.24 -7.37
N GLN A 47 0.17 -20.94 -6.61
CA GLN A 47 0.21 -21.17 -5.16
C GLN A 47 -0.80 -20.29 -4.41
N LEU A 48 -0.90 -19.02 -4.83
CA LEU A 48 -1.90 -18.09 -4.34
C LEU A 48 -3.10 -18.09 -5.30
N GLY A 49 -4.31 -17.98 -4.76
CA GLY A 49 -5.55 -17.90 -5.54
C GLY A 49 -5.74 -16.53 -6.21
N ASP A 50 -6.98 -16.24 -6.59
CA ASP A 50 -7.31 -14.99 -7.30
C ASP A 50 -7.17 -13.76 -6.40
N VAL A 51 -7.58 -13.86 -5.13
CA VAL A 51 -7.53 -12.77 -4.15
C VAL A 51 -6.75 -13.22 -2.93
N ASN A 52 -5.68 -12.52 -2.62
CA ASN A 52 -4.91 -12.71 -1.39
C ASN A 52 -5.15 -11.55 -0.44
N THR A 53 -5.50 -11.86 0.81
CA THR A 53 -5.70 -10.88 1.87
C THR A 53 -4.73 -11.15 3.00
N THR A 54 -3.92 -10.16 3.33
CA THR A 54 -2.89 -10.22 4.36
C THR A 54 -3.17 -9.18 5.44
N LEU A 55 -3.17 -9.61 6.70
CA LEU A 55 -3.18 -8.74 7.86
C LEU A 55 -1.79 -8.70 8.46
N ILE A 56 -1.25 -7.51 8.64
CA ILE A 56 0.08 -7.28 9.22
C ILE A 56 -0.11 -6.58 10.56
N HIS A 57 0.52 -7.12 11.60
CA HIS A 57 0.58 -6.51 12.92
C HIS A 57 1.91 -5.78 13.09
N THR A 58 1.88 -4.60 13.72
CA THR A 58 3.09 -3.86 14.08
C THR A 58 3.41 -4.02 15.56
N LEU A 59 4.67 -3.83 15.91
CA LEU A 59 5.13 -3.97 17.30
C LEU A 59 4.39 -3.04 18.28
N LYS A 60 3.94 -1.87 17.81
CA LYS A 60 3.14 -0.93 18.61
C LYS A 60 1.62 -1.12 18.50
N GLY A 61 1.17 -2.26 17.98
CA GLY A 61 -0.23 -2.65 17.97
C GLY A 61 -1.09 -2.02 16.89
N LYS A 62 -0.46 -1.44 15.84
CA LYS A 62 -1.19 -1.00 14.64
C LYS A 62 -1.40 -2.19 13.70
N THR A 63 -2.35 -2.09 12.78
CA THR A 63 -2.59 -3.12 11.78
C THR A 63 -2.64 -2.55 10.37
N ILE A 64 -2.14 -3.33 9.41
CA ILE A 64 -2.25 -3.02 7.98
C ILE A 64 -3.01 -4.16 7.33
N MET A 65 -4.10 -3.87 6.62
CA MET A 65 -4.76 -4.82 5.74
C MET A 65 -4.28 -4.57 4.30
N LEU A 66 -3.70 -5.59 3.70
CA LEU A 66 -3.28 -5.57 2.31
C LEU A 66 -4.09 -6.60 1.53
N GLN A 67 -4.72 -6.18 0.44
CA GLN A 67 -5.41 -7.08 -0.47
C GLN A 67 -4.81 -6.97 -1.87
N TYR A 68 -4.45 -8.11 -2.43
CA TYR A 68 -3.94 -8.24 -3.79
C TYR A 68 -4.97 -9.00 -4.64
N ASP A 69 -5.44 -8.35 -5.68
CA ASP A 69 -6.42 -8.89 -6.60
C ASP A 69 -6.24 -8.24 -7.99
N ILE A 70 -5.86 -9.06 -8.96
CA ILE A 70 -5.71 -8.66 -10.36
C ILE A 70 -6.51 -9.55 -11.31
N SER A 71 -7.18 -10.56 -10.80
CA SER A 71 -7.82 -11.63 -11.58
C SER A 71 -9.33 -11.50 -11.61
N THR A 72 -9.94 -10.76 -10.68
CA THR A 72 -11.38 -10.62 -10.62
C THR A 72 -11.86 -9.40 -11.43
N PRO A 73 -13.03 -9.48 -12.09
CA PRO A 73 -13.59 -8.39 -12.88
C PRO A 73 -14.21 -7.33 -11.97
N ARG A 74 -13.39 -6.47 -11.38
CA ARG A 74 -13.83 -5.36 -10.54
C ARG A 74 -13.20 -4.03 -10.97
N PRO A 75 -13.82 -2.88 -10.67
CA PRO A 75 -13.23 -1.58 -10.92
C PRO A 75 -11.89 -1.43 -10.19
N TYR A 76 -10.95 -0.73 -10.83
CA TYR A 76 -9.66 -0.43 -10.22
C TYR A 76 -9.84 0.34 -8.90
N SER A 77 -9.21 -0.16 -7.85
CA SER A 77 -9.16 0.49 -6.54
C SER A 77 -7.91 0.06 -5.79
N ARG A 78 -7.27 1.00 -5.10
CA ARG A 78 -6.22 0.69 -4.11
C ARG A 78 -6.77 0.57 -2.70
N LEU A 79 -8.07 0.72 -2.51
CA LEU A 79 -8.78 0.80 -1.23
C LEU A 79 -8.27 1.89 -0.27
N GLN A 80 -7.09 2.30 -0.32
CA GLN A 80 -6.31 3.26 0.48
C GLN A 80 -7.12 4.00 1.56
N THR A 81 -7.22 3.35 2.70
CA THR A 81 -8.01 3.78 3.85
C THR A 81 -7.10 3.90 5.06
N VAL A 82 -7.28 4.94 5.85
CA VAL A 82 -6.56 5.17 7.10
C VAL A 82 -7.58 5.45 8.20
N CYS A 83 -7.49 4.71 9.31
CA CYS A 83 -8.29 4.91 10.50
C CYS A 83 -7.37 5.33 11.64
N GLY A 84 -7.65 6.45 12.26
CA GLY A 84 -6.96 6.96 13.44
C GLY A 84 -7.92 7.23 14.59
N THR A 85 -7.40 7.63 15.74
CA THR A 85 -8.19 7.92 16.94
C THR A 85 -9.06 9.18 16.81
N LEU A 86 -8.71 10.08 15.90
CA LEU A 86 -9.39 11.37 15.72
C LEU A 86 -10.06 11.49 14.35
N GLY A 87 -10.02 10.44 13.52
CA GLY A 87 -10.65 10.49 12.22
C GLY A 87 -10.31 9.34 11.31
N PHE A 88 -10.94 9.42 10.15
CA PHE A 88 -10.90 8.45 9.06
C PHE A 88 -10.61 9.19 7.75
N ALA A 89 -9.81 8.60 6.89
CA ALA A 89 -9.60 9.08 5.53
C ALA A 89 -9.55 7.93 4.54
N GLN A 90 -10.22 8.08 3.41
CA GLN A 90 -10.25 7.13 2.31
C GLN A 90 -10.02 7.86 0.99
N LYS A 91 -9.31 7.22 0.06
CA LYS A 91 -9.12 7.76 -1.29
C LYS A 91 -10.02 7.11 -2.33
N TYR A 92 -10.22 5.79 -2.26
CA TYR A 92 -10.95 5.01 -3.26
C TYR A 92 -12.15 4.29 -2.64
N PRO A 93 -13.26 4.07 -3.37
CA PRO A 93 -13.53 4.57 -4.73
C PRO A 93 -13.86 6.06 -4.77
N VAL A 94 -14.32 6.64 -3.66
CA VAL A 94 -14.66 8.07 -3.52
C VAL A 94 -13.89 8.64 -2.35
N PRO A 95 -13.24 9.81 -2.50
CA PRO A 95 -12.59 10.47 -1.38
C PRO A 95 -13.58 10.73 -0.23
N CYS A 96 -13.18 10.36 0.98
CA CYS A 96 -13.99 10.50 2.18
C CYS A 96 -13.08 10.85 3.35
N ILE A 97 -13.47 11.84 4.14
CA ILE A 97 -12.83 12.23 5.40
C ILE A 97 -13.92 12.37 6.43
N ALA A 98 -13.74 11.76 7.61
CA ALA A 98 -14.61 11.96 8.76
C ALA A 98 -13.74 12.24 9.99
N LEU A 99 -14.15 13.16 10.84
CA LEU A 99 -13.37 13.65 11.97
C LEU A 99 -14.17 13.61 13.27
N ASP A 100 -13.50 13.29 14.38
CA ASP A 100 -14.07 13.43 15.72
C ASP A 100 -14.51 14.89 15.99
N PRO A 101 -15.64 15.16 16.71
CA PRO A 101 -16.53 14.19 17.38
C PRO A 101 -17.61 13.57 16.47
N ASN A 102 -17.73 13.96 15.21
CA ASN A 102 -18.74 13.49 14.26
C ASN A 102 -18.15 12.44 13.30
N GLY A 103 -17.40 11.48 13.83
CA GLY A 103 -16.64 10.52 13.03
C GLY A 103 -17.47 9.55 12.16
N ASP A 104 -18.77 9.46 12.40
CA ASP A 104 -19.75 8.70 11.61
C ASP A 104 -20.30 9.49 10.40
N THR A 105 -20.05 10.80 10.35
CA THR A 105 -20.56 11.70 9.31
C THR A 105 -19.40 12.21 8.45
N PRO A 106 -19.33 11.84 7.17
CA PRO A 106 -18.31 12.37 6.26
C PRO A 106 -18.39 13.87 6.08
N LEU A 107 -17.23 14.51 5.89
CA LEU A 107 -17.18 15.90 5.43
C LEU A 107 -17.68 15.98 4.00
N GLU A 108 -18.50 16.96 3.69
CA GLU A 108 -19.07 17.18 2.37
C GLU A 108 -18.85 18.60 1.86
N GLY A 109 -19.02 18.81 0.55
CA GLY A 109 -18.98 20.11 -0.11
C GLY A 109 -17.73 20.92 0.25
N GLU A 110 -17.94 22.19 0.58
CA GLU A 110 -16.85 23.15 0.85
C GLU A 110 -15.94 22.74 2.03
N LEU A 111 -16.47 22.01 3.03
CA LEU A 111 -15.66 21.54 4.16
C LEU A 111 -14.65 20.47 3.71
N LEU A 112 -15.08 19.54 2.87
CA LEU A 112 -14.18 18.52 2.30
C LEU A 112 -13.12 19.18 1.40
N GLU A 113 -13.52 20.10 0.55
CA GLU A 113 -12.60 20.83 -0.34
C GLU A 113 -11.54 21.61 0.44
N LYS A 114 -11.94 22.35 1.47
CA LYS A 114 -11.02 23.08 2.36
C LYS A 114 -10.04 22.13 3.06
N MET A 115 -10.51 20.98 3.52
CA MET A 115 -9.67 19.98 4.17
C MET A 115 -8.65 19.41 3.19
N MET A 116 -9.09 19.01 2.01
CA MET A 116 -8.21 18.50 0.93
C MET A 116 -7.16 19.52 0.51
N ALA A 117 -7.54 20.79 0.37
CA ALA A 117 -6.60 21.87 0.04
C ALA A 117 -5.59 22.13 1.16
N ARG A 118 -6.03 22.14 2.41
CA ARG A 118 -5.17 22.38 3.59
C ARG A 118 -4.09 21.32 3.74
N TYR A 119 -4.42 20.07 3.46
CA TYR A 119 -3.52 18.93 3.62
C TYR A 119 -2.94 18.41 2.30
N LYS A 120 -3.06 19.20 1.21
CA LYS A 120 -2.39 18.88 -0.03
C LYS A 120 -0.87 18.76 0.21
N HIS A 121 -0.30 17.64 -0.19
CA HIS A 121 1.13 17.40 0.04
C HIS A 121 1.98 18.47 -0.66
N PRO A 122 3.01 19.07 0.00
CA PRO A 122 3.82 20.13 -0.59
C PRO A 122 4.44 19.76 -1.93
N PHE A 123 4.88 18.52 -2.13
CA PHE A 123 5.43 18.06 -3.41
C PHE A 123 4.38 18.01 -4.52
N SER A 124 3.14 17.66 -4.21
CA SER A 124 2.04 17.73 -5.17
C SER A 124 1.72 19.18 -5.56
N ALA A 125 1.76 20.09 -4.59
CA ALA A 125 1.52 21.51 -4.82
C ALA A 125 2.65 22.27 -5.55
N THR A 126 3.82 21.67 -5.70
CA THR A 126 5.00 22.29 -6.35
C THR A 126 5.48 21.46 -7.54
N ILE A 127 6.19 20.36 -7.27
CA ILE A 127 6.79 19.49 -8.29
C ILE A 127 5.70 18.80 -9.12
N GLY A 128 4.59 18.39 -8.49
CA GLY A 128 3.45 17.78 -9.17
C GLY A 128 2.76 18.75 -10.13
N GLU A 129 2.58 20.01 -9.73
CA GLU A 129 2.03 21.02 -10.64
C GLU A 129 2.97 21.36 -11.80
N GLU A 130 4.29 21.29 -11.60
CA GLU A 130 5.25 21.38 -12.68
C GLU A 130 5.13 20.22 -13.68
N ALA A 131 4.98 18.98 -13.16
CA ALA A 131 4.74 17.80 -13.98
C ALA A 131 3.46 17.98 -14.84
N HIS A 132 2.41 18.48 -14.21
CA HIS A 132 1.14 18.73 -14.88
C HIS A 132 1.25 19.79 -15.99
N ARG A 133 1.94 20.90 -15.71
CA ARG A 133 2.21 21.95 -16.72
C ARG A 133 3.02 21.43 -17.91
N ARG A 134 3.88 20.44 -17.70
CA ARG A 134 4.67 19.77 -18.75
C ARG A 134 3.89 18.71 -19.50
N GLY A 135 2.63 18.46 -19.15
CA GLY A 135 1.80 17.43 -19.79
C GLY A 135 2.26 16.01 -19.53
N LEU A 136 2.94 15.74 -18.43
CA LEU A 136 3.41 14.40 -18.10
C LEU A 136 2.24 13.53 -17.63
N PRO A 137 2.14 12.28 -18.12
CA PRO A 137 0.97 11.44 -17.86
C PRO A 137 0.87 10.93 -16.42
N ASN A 138 1.95 11.00 -15.66
CA ASN A 138 2.02 10.50 -14.29
C ASN A 138 2.83 11.44 -13.39
N GLU A 139 2.11 12.32 -12.70
CA GLU A 139 2.67 13.22 -11.69
C GLU A 139 3.50 12.49 -10.64
N MET A 140 3.02 11.36 -10.15
CA MET A 140 3.65 10.62 -9.06
C MET A 140 5.06 10.11 -9.45
N ASN A 141 5.23 9.59 -10.67
CA ASN A 141 6.53 9.13 -11.14
C ASN A 141 7.50 10.31 -11.25
N TYR A 142 7.04 11.44 -11.82
CA TYR A 142 7.87 12.63 -11.91
C TYR A 142 8.34 13.15 -10.54
N VAL A 143 7.43 13.21 -9.56
CA VAL A 143 7.77 13.62 -8.18
C VAL A 143 8.80 12.66 -7.57
N MET A 144 8.62 11.37 -7.76
CA MET A 144 9.53 10.33 -7.23
C MET A 144 10.94 10.47 -7.82
N ASP A 145 11.05 10.56 -9.14
CA ASP A 145 12.34 10.70 -9.83
C ASP A 145 13.02 12.03 -9.50
N TYR A 146 12.24 13.11 -9.46
CA TYR A 146 12.75 14.43 -9.05
C TYR A 146 13.33 14.38 -7.64
N ARG A 147 12.64 13.78 -6.70
CA ARG A 147 13.08 13.65 -5.30
C ARG A 147 14.34 12.83 -5.18
N LEU A 148 14.42 11.70 -5.87
CA LEU A 148 15.63 10.87 -5.90
C LEU A 148 16.84 11.68 -6.37
N ILE A 149 16.72 12.32 -7.54
CA ILE A 149 17.81 13.12 -8.12
C ILE A 149 18.17 14.30 -7.20
N HIS A 150 17.17 14.98 -6.65
CA HIS A 150 17.39 16.10 -5.73
C HIS A 150 18.16 15.67 -4.48
N CYS A 151 17.77 14.59 -3.83
CA CYS A 151 18.45 14.07 -2.66
C CYS A 151 19.89 13.68 -2.96
N LEU A 152 20.14 12.94 -4.05
CA LEU A 152 21.47 12.51 -4.45
C LEU A 152 22.39 13.70 -4.77
N ARG A 153 21.88 14.71 -5.48
CA ARG A 153 22.67 15.91 -5.86
C ARG A 153 23.02 16.79 -4.67
N ASN A 154 22.23 16.78 -3.63
CA ASN A 154 22.40 17.65 -2.45
C ASN A 154 22.91 16.89 -1.21
N GLY A 155 23.24 15.60 -1.33
CA GLY A 155 23.70 14.78 -0.21
C GLY A 155 22.63 14.64 0.90
N LEU A 156 21.34 14.67 0.55
CA LEU A 156 20.23 14.53 1.47
C LEU A 156 19.84 13.06 1.63
N PRO A 157 19.27 12.67 2.77
CA PRO A 157 18.66 11.34 2.92
C PRO A 157 17.60 11.08 1.85
N LEU A 158 17.51 9.86 1.36
CA LEU A 158 16.46 9.43 0.44
C LEU A 158 15.11 9.31 1.16
N ASP A 159 14.01 9.56 0.43
CA ASP A 159 12.65 9.42 0.96
C ASP A 159 12.30 7.95 1.29
N MET A 160 13.00 7.00 0.66
CA MET A 160 12.93 5.57 0.89
C MET A 160 14.34 4.99 0.88
N ASP A 161 14.61 4.05 1.77
CA ASP A 161 15.90 3.39 1.88
C ASP A 161 15.84 1.88 1.58
N VAL A 162 16.97 1.20 1.70
CA VAL A 162 17.07 -0.23 1.44
C VAL A 162 16.25 -1.08 2.43
N TYR A 163 16.06 -0.60 3.65
CA TYR A 163 15.29 -1.30 4.67
C TYR A 163 13.79 -1.23 4.37
N ASP A 164 13.30 -0.06 3.93
CA ASP A 164 11.94 0.09 3.39
C ASP A 164 11.70 -0.89 2.24
N ALA A 165 12.63 -0.96 1.29
CA ALA A 165 12.51 -1.84 0.13
C ALA A 165 12.51 -3.34 0.53
N ALA A 166 13.38 -3.74 1.44
CA ALA A 166 13.46 -5.11 1.93
C ALA A 166 12.17 -5.54 2.64
N GLU A 167 11.66 -4.70 3.55
CA GLU A 167 10.44 -5.00 4.30
C GLU A 167 9.20 -5.06 3.41
N TRP A 168 9.08 -4.14 2.44
CA TRP A 168 7.93 -4.19 1.53
C TRP A 168 7.98 -5.42 0.61
N SER A 169 9.17 -5.80 0.17
CA SER A 169 9.35 -6.94 -0.73
C SER A 169 9.14 -8.29 -0.04
N CYS A 170 9.48 -8.43 1.24
CA CYS A 170 9.34 -9.70 1.95
C CYS A 170 7.87 -10.12 2.15
N ILE A 171 6.91 -9.18 2.08
CA ILE A 171 5.48 -9.48 2.25
C ILE A 171 4.99 -10.52 1.24
N THR A 172 5.50 -10.50 0.02
CA THR A 172 5.11 -11.47 -1.01
C THR A 172 5.46 -12.90 -0.58
N GLU A 173 6.70 -13.14 -0.19
CA GLU A 173 7.16 -14.47 0.25
C GLU A 173 6.51 -14.90 1.56
N LEU A 174 6.42 -14.01 2.54
CA LEU A 174 5.87 -14.33 3.85
C LEU A 174 4.35 -14.56 3.80
N SER A 175 3.63 -13.86 2.93
CA SER A 175 2.20 -14.11 2.71
C SER A 175 1.96 -15.49 2.07
N GLU A 176 2.76 -15.87 1.07
CA GLU A 176 2.72 -17.21 0.51
C GLU A 176 3.00 -18.28 1.58
N LYS A 177 4.05 -18.09 2.39
CA LYS A 177 4.39 -18.99 3.48
C LYS A 177 3.23 -19.15 4.48
N SER A 178 2.54 -18.07 4.83
CA SER A 178 1.36 -18.12 5.71
C SER A 178 0.25 -18.97 5.07
N VAL A 179 -0.12 -18.70 3.82
CA VAL A 179 -1.18 -19.41 3.09
C VAL A 179 -0.88 -20.91 2.97
N LEU A 180 0.33 -21.27 2.56
CA LEU A 180 0.73 -22.67 2.34
C LEU A 180 0.76 -23.50 3.63
N ASN A 181 0.88 -22.85 4.78
CA ASN A 181 0.86 -23.50 6.11
C ASN A 181 -0.47 -23.33 6.85
N GLY A 182 -1.56 -23.07 6.16
CA GLY A 182 -2.91 -22.98 6.76
C GLY A 182 -3.21 -21.65 7.42
N SER A 183 -2.66 -20.55 6.88
CA SER A 183 -2.87 -19.18 7.37
C SER A 183 -2.33 -18.96 8.79
N ILE A 184 -1.17 -19.54 9.08
CA ILE A 184 -0.48 -19.32 10.36
C ILE A 184 0.18 -17.93 10.40
N PRO A 185 0.39 -17.36 11.60
CA PRO A 185 1.26 -16.19 11.77
C PRO A 185 2.69 -16.47 11.29
N VAL A 186 3.25 -15.54 10.53
CA VAL A 186 4.63 -15.60 10.06
C VAL A 186 5.35 -14.33 10.49
N GLU A 187 6.44 -14.48 11.18
CA GLU A 187 7.26 -13.36 11.66
C GLU A 187 7.89 -12.58 10.50
N ILE A 188 7.90 -11.26 10.61
CA ILE A 188 8.56 -10.35 9.67
C ILE A 188 9.93 -10.00 10.27
N PRO A 189 11.04 -10.27 9.56
CA PRO A 189 12.38 -9.97 10.07
C PRO A 189 12.59 -8.47 10.29
N ASP A 190 13.31 -8.12 11.36
CA ASP A 190 13.78 -6.75 11.54
C ASP A 190 15.01 -6.50 10.66
N PHE A 191 14.80 -5.96 9.48
CA PHE A 191 15.88 -5.64 8.54
C PHE A 191 16.79 -4.53 9.06
N THR A 192 16.30 -3.67 9.95
CA THR A 192 17.07 -2.55 10.53
C THR A 192 17.96 -2.98 11.69
N ARG A 193 17.80 -4.20 12.20
CA ARG A 193 18.54 -4.73 13.38
C ARG A 193 18.44 -3.81 14.59
N GLY A 194 17.26 -3.29 14.87
CA GLY A 194 16.97 -2.41 16.00
C GLY A 194 17.23 -0.93 15.75
N VAL A 195 17.72 -0.53 14.57
CA VAL A 195 17.99 0.89 14.29
C VAL A 195 16.70 1.72 14.21
N TRP A 196 15.56 1.11 13.83
CA TRP A 196 14.25 1.76 13.78
C TRP A 196 13.83 2.45 15.10
N GLU A 197 14.31 1.98 16.25
CA GLU A 197 14.05 2.60 17.56
C GLU A 197 14.73 3.96 17.73
N LYS A 198 15.81 4.21 16.99
CA LYS A 198 16.66 5.40 17.12
C LYS A 198 16.25 6.52 16.15
N HIS A 199 15.53 6.21 15.11
CA HIS A 199 15.02 7.19 14.16
C HIS A 199 13.75 7.86 14.74
N LYS A 200 13.95 8.89 15.57
CA LYS A 200 12.89 9.83 15.93
C LYS A 200 12.91 10.97 14.91
N HIS A 201 11.76 11.22 14.31
CA HIS A 201 11.52 12.43 13.50
C HIS A 201 11.43 13.67 14.37
#